data_ed7d7bcad60c42e3dfe0588e5f5267a0
#
_entry.id   ed7d7bcad60c42e3dfe0588e5f5267a0
#
_cell.length_a   1.000
_cell.length_b   1.000
_cell.length_c   1.000
_cell.angle_alpha   90.00
_cell.angle_beta   90.00
_cell.angle_gamma   90.00
#
_symmetry.space_group_name_H-M   'P 1'
#
loop_
_entity.id
_entity.type
_entity.pdbx_description
1 polymer ?
#
loop_
_entity_poly.entity_id
_entity_poly.type
_entity_poly.pdbx_seq_one_letter_code
_entity_poly.pdbx_strand_id
1 'polypeptide(L)'
;MNTPIRVRFAPSPTGPLHIGGVRTALFNYLFAKKHGGTLVLRVEDTDQKRYVDGAEEYLENALDWCNIPFDEGPGKDGGFGPYRQSERKHLYKQYVDLLIETNNAYYAFDKAEALDEERKNHEAKGKTFIYNWHNRTRGRLVNSLVLPKKEVDAKIANGDAYVVRFLAPQDETLALTDLIRGDIKIDTNTLDDKVLFKSDGMPTYHLANVVDDYLMKITHVIRGEEWLPSLALHQLLYNAFGWEAPEFAHLPLILKPTGKGKLSKRDGDKLGFPVFPLNWEDPSSNSVSKGYKESGYFSEAVINFLAFLGWNPGTEQEIFDLEELIEAFDLKSVHKAGARFDPD
;
A
#
# COMPACT_ATOMS: atom_id res chain seq x y z
N MET A 1 18.72 -3.93 -23.38
CA MET A 1 17.75 -5.01 -23.13
C MET A 1 16.68 -4.41 -22.24
N ASN A 2 15.40 -4.50 -22.61
CA ASN A 2 14.33 -4.00 -21.74
C ASN A 2 14.30 -4.84 -20.46
N THR A 3 14.27 -4.18 -19.30
CA THR A 3 14.09 -4.85 -18.00
C THR A 3 12.75 -5.60 -18.01
N PRO A 4 12.70 -6.88 -17.65
CA PRO A 4 11.45 -7.62 -17.60
C PRO A 4 10.44 -6.95 -16.67
N ILE A 5 9.19 -6.85 -17.11
CA ILE A 5 8.12 -6.27 -16.28
C ILE A 5 7.89 -7.13 -15.05
N ARG A 6 7.91 -6.50 -13.88
CA ARG A 6 7.57 -7.13 -12.60
C ARG A 6 6.63 -6.22 -11.84
N VAL A 7 5.48 -6.74 -11.50
CA VAL A 7 4.46 -6.06 -10.70
C VAL A 7 4.17 -6.85 -9.44
N ARG A 8 3.47 -6.26 -8.51
CA ARG A 8 3.06 -6.96 -7.30
C ARG A 8 1.64 -6.63 -6.88
N PHE A 9 0.93 -7.64 -6.42
CA PHE A 9 -0.21 -7.49 -5.54
C PHE A 9 0.28 -7.67 -4.10
N ALA A 10 0.05 -6.66 -3.26
CA ALA A 10 0.69 -6.60 -1.94
C ALA A 10 -0.34 -6.30 -0.83
N PRO A 11 -1.25 -7.24 -0.54
CA PRO A 11 -2.28 -7.05 0.46
C PRO A 11 -1.77 -7.26 1.88
N SER A 12 -2.41 -6.57 2.85
CA SER A 12 -2.26 -6.88 4.27
C SER A 12 -3.34 -7.88 4.70
N PRO A 13 -2.99 -8.95 5.45
CA PRO A 13 -3.93 -9.99 5.88
C PRO A 13 -4.75 -9.54 7.11
N THR A 14 -5.52 -8.46 6.96
CA THR A 14 -6.31 -7.83 8.02
C THR A 14 -7.81 -8.12 7.92
N GLY A 15 -8.17 -9.16 7.17
CA GLY A 15 -9.52 -9.62 6.88
C GLY A 15 -9.68 -10.12 5.44
N PRO A 16 -10.90 -10.43 5.01
CA PRO A 16 -11.16 -11.00 3.68
C PRO A 16 -10.84 -10.00 2.56
N LEU A 17 -10.36 -10.54 1.43
CA LEU A 17 -10.08 -9.75 0.24
C LEU A 17 -11.38 -9.18 -0.33
N HIS A 18 -11.51 -7.86 -0.34
CA HIS A 18 -12.62 -7.13 -0.94
C HIS A 18 -12.48 -7.07 -2.47
N ILE A 19 -13.58 -6.99 -3.22
CA ILE A 19 -13.54 -6.88 -4.70
C ILE A 19 -12.68 -5.74 -5.22
N GLY A 20 -12.52 -4.65 -4.46
CA GLY A 20 -11.56 -3.59 -4.77
C GLY A 20 -10.09 -4.07 -4.77
N GLY A 21 -9.75 -4.99 -3.86
CA GLY A 21 -8.47 -5.68 -3.87
C GLY A 21 -8.34 -6.65 -5.04
N VAL A 22 -9.40 -7.42 -5.33
CA VAL A 22 -9.43 -8.32 -6.52
C VAL A 22 -9.21 -7.54 -7.80
N ARG A 23 -9.89 -6.37 -7.98
CA ARG A 23 -9.65 -5.51 -9.16
C ARG A 23 -8.20 -5.04 -9.24
N THR A 24 -7.59 -4.69 -8.10
CA THR A 24 -6.18 -4.29 -8.08
C THR A 24 -5.27 -5.46 -8.48
N ALA A 25 -5.54 -6.67 -7.99
CA ALA A 25 -4.83 -7.88 -8.40
C ALA A 25 -5.02 -8.16 -9.90
N LEU A 26 -6.26 -8.06 -10.40
CA LEU A 26 -6.59 -8.25 -11.80
C LEU A 26 -5.81 -7.28 -12.71
N PHE A 27 -5.78 -6.00 -12.41
CA PHE A 27 -5.07 -5.01 -13.25
C PHE A 27 -3.56 -5.23 -13.24
N ASN A 28 -2.97 -5.66 -12.11
CA ASN A 28 -1.59 -6.10 -12.06
C ASN A 28 -1.36 -7.35 -12.94
N TYR A 29 -2.26 -8.33 -12.84
CA TYR A 29 -2.20 -9.56 -13.61
C TYR A 29 -2.28 -9.28 -15.12
N LEU A 30 -3.30 -8.54 -15.57
CA LEU A 30 -3.50 -8.20 -16.98
C LEU A 30 -2.29 -7.45 -17.53
N PHE A 31 -1.77 -6.48 -16.79
CA PHE A 31 -0.59 -5.72 -17.20
C PHE A 31 0.65 -6.63 -17.30
N ALA A 32 0.91 -7.47 -16.30
CA ALA A 32 2.04 -8.39 -16.32
C ALA A 32 1.95 -9.35 -17.51
N LYS A 33 0.81 -10.02 -17.69
CA LYS A 33 0.64 -11.05 -18.74
C LYS A 33 0.72 -10.44 -20.14
N LYS A 34 0.12 -9.28 -20.38
CA LYS A 34 0.24 -8.56 -21.66
C LYS A 34 1.70 -8.29 -22.06
N HIS A 35 2.53 -8.00 -21.09
CA HIS A 35 3.94 -7.67 -21.33
C HIS A 35 4.90 -8.84 -21.12
N GLY A 36 4.41 -10.07 -20.97
CA GLY A 36 5.25 -11.24 -20.70
C GLY A 36 6.02 -11.13 -19.38
N GLY A 37 5.47 -10.40 -18.40
CA GLY A 37 6.08 -10.11 -17.12
C GLY A 37 5.64 -11.05 -16.00
N THR A 38 6.01 -10.71 -14.77
CA THR A 38 5.81 -11.49 -13.55
C THR A 38 4.86 -10.76 -12.59
N LEU A 39 3.86 -11.47 -12.08
CA LEU A 39 3.03 -11.02 -10.95
C LEU A 39 3.54 -11.66 -9.65
N VAL A 40 3.96 -10.82 -8.72
CA VAL A 40 4.39 -11.22 -7.37
C VAL A 40 3.24 -11.03 -6.38
N LEU A 41 2.94 -12.04 -5.56
CA LEU A 41 2.12 -11.90 -4.36
C LEU A 41 3.04 -11.65 -3.16
N ARG A 42 2.91 -10.48 -2.53
CA ARG A 42 3.62 -10.14 -1.30
C ARG A 42 2.65 -9.86 -0.16
N VAL A 43 2.78 -10.61 0.93
CA VAL A 43 1.94 -10.42 2.12
C VAL A 43 2.55 -9.33 3.00
N GLU A 44 1.83 -8.20 3.16
CA GLU A 44 2.28 -7.06 3.95
C GLU A 44 1.71 -7.12 5.37
N ASP A 45 2.32 -7.94 6.20
CA ASP A 45 1.93 -8.27 7.58
C ASP A 45 2.82 -7.59 8.64
N THR A 46 3.35 -6.41 8.35
CA THR A 46 4.18 -5.62 9.32
C THR A 46 3.41 -5.20 10.57
N ASP A 47 2.08 -5.16 10.51
CA ASP A 47 1.21 -4.89 11.66
C ASP A 47 0.54 -6.18 12.16
N GLN A 48 1.31 -6.93 12.96
CA GLN A 48 0.87 -8.20 13.53
C GLN A 48 -0.34 -8.09 14.49
N LYS A 49 -0.63 -6.88 14.99
CA LYS A 49 -1.82 -6.65 15.85
C LYS A 49 -3.12 -6.67 15.06
N ARG A 50 -3.04 -6.41 13.75
CA ARG A 50 -4.19 -6.44 12.85
C ARG A 50 -4.27 -7.69 11.99
N TYR A 51 -3.36 -8.62 12.19
CA TYR A 51 -3.41 -9.91 11.52
C TYR A 51 -4.71 -10.65 11.89
N VAL A 52 -5.36 -11.24 10.90
CA VAL A 52 -6.60 -12.02 11.09
C VAL A 52 -6.36 -13.43 10.59
N ASP A 53 -6.58 -14.41 11.45
CA ASP A 53 -6.41 -15.81 11.11
C ASP A 53 -7.31 -16.21 9.93
N GLY A 54 -6.75 -16.99 9.01
CA GLY A 54 -7.42 -17.43 7.78
C GLY A 54 -7.49 -16.37 6.66
N ALA A 55 -7.10 -15.12 6.91
CA ALA A 55 -7.18 -14.06 5.89
C ALA A 55 -6.22 -14.29 4.71
N GLU A 56 -5.03 -14.86 4.95
CA GLU A 56 -4.07 -15.18 3.90
C GLU A 56 -4.55 -16.35 3.05
N GLU A 57 -5.04 -17.44 3.67
CA GLU A 57 -5.63 -18.58 2.96
C GLU A 57 -6.87 -18.14 2.14
N TYR A 58 -7.72 -17.31 2.72
CA TYR A 58 -8.86 -16.73 2.02
C TYR A 58 -8.42 -15.95 0.78
N LEU A 59 -7.38 -15.15 0.91
CA LEU A 59 -6.83 -14.34 -0.18
C LEU A 59 -6.35 -15.22 -1.34
N GLU A 60 -5.59 -16.27 -1.06
CA GLU A 60 -5.11 -17.21 -2.09
C GLU A 60 -6.28 -17.94 -2.76
N ASN A 61 -7.24 -18.44 -1.99
CA ASN A 61 -8.45 -19.08 -2.51
C ASN A 61 -9.30 -18.12 -3.35
N ALA A 62 -9.39 -16.86 -2.96
CA ALA A 62 -10.11 -15.82 -3.71
C ALA A 62 -9.45 -15.51 -5.06
N LEU A 63 -8.12 -15.41 -5.09
CA LEU A 63 -7.37 -15.22 -6.34
C LEU A 63 -7.48 -16.44 -7.25
N ASP A 64 -7.44 -17.65 -6.69
CA ASP A 64 -7.60 -18.90 -7.42
C ASP A 64 -8.99 -18.99 -8.06
N TRP A 65 -10.05 -18.74 -7.29
CA TRP A 65 -11.42 -18.71 -7.83
C TRP A 65 -11.59 -17.65 -8.94
N CYS A 66 -10.93 -16.51 -8.80
CA CYS A 66 -10.92 -15.45 -9.81
C CYS A 66 -10.03 -15.73 -11.02
N ASN A 67 -9.34 -16.88 -11.06
CA ASN A 67 -8.37 -17.24 -12.09
C ASN A 67 -7.27 -16.17 -12.30
N ILE A 68 -6.77 -15.62 -11.19
CA ILE A 68 -5.67 -14.65 -11.14
C ILE A 68 -4.45 -15.31 -10.47
N PRO A 69 -3.75 -16.24 -11.14
CA PRO A 69 -2.59 -16.88 -10.55
C PRO A 69 -1.42 -15.89 -10.45
N PHE A 70 -0.71 -15.95 -9.33
CA PHE A 70 0.59 -15.28 -9.20
C PHE A 70 1.74 -16.20 -9.60
N ASP A 71 2.82 -15.59 -10.09
CA ASP A 71 4.01 -16.32 -10.55
C ASP A 71 4.98 -16.60 -9.39
N GLU A 72 5.09 -15.64 -8.46
CA GLU A 72 5.92 -15.70 -7.27
C GLU A 72 5.13 -15.26 -6.04
N GLY A 73 5.43 -15.87 -4.88
CA GLY A 73 4.75 -15.52 -3.63
C GLY A 73 4.98 -16.58 -2.56
N PRO A 74 4.21 -16.59 -1.46
CA PRO A 74 4.24 -17.65 -0.48
C PRO A 74 4.05 -19.02 -1.16
N GLY A 75 4.95 -19.97 -0.92
CA GLY A 75 4.91 -21.28 -1.55
C GLY A 75 5.38 -21.36 -3.01
N LYS A 76 5.66 -20.23 -3.67
CA LYS A 76 6.17 -20.15 -5.06
C LYS A 76 7.39 -19.24 -5.12
N ASP A 77 8.57 -19.76 -4.80
CA ASP A 77 9.80 -18.96 -4.77
C ASP A 77 10.35 -18.66 -6.17
N GLY A 78 10.52 -17.38 -6.48
CA GLY A 78 11.20 -16.89 -7.69
C GLY A 78 12.62 -16.37 -7.43
N GLY A 79 13.19 -16.65 -6.23
CA GLY A 79 14.54 -16.24 -5.85
C GLY A 79 14.59 -14.85 -5.16
N PHE A 80 13.44 -14.26 -4.83
CA PHE A 80 13.32 -12.97 -4.15
C PHE A 80 12.66 -13.06 -2.77
N GLY A 81 12.33 -14.27 -2.32
CA GLY A 81 11.71 -14.53 -1.03
C GLY A 81 12.56 -14.15 0.19
N PRO A 82 11.99 -14.27 1.38
CA PRO A 82 10.59 -14.62 1.68
C PRO A 82 9.60 -13.56 1.17
N TYR A 83 8.34 -13.95 0.95
CA TYR A 83 7.30 -13.06 0.42
C TYR A 83 6.32 -12.55 1.49
N ARG A 84 6.55 -12.89 2.76
CA ARG A 84 5.88 -12.27 3.93
C ARG A 84 6.82 -11.28 4.59
N GLN A 85 6.35 -10.06 4.85
CA GLN A 85 7.19 -9.00 5.41
C GLN A 85 7.65 -9.31 6.83
N SER A 86 6.86 -10.02 7.63
CA SER A 86 7.27 -10.49 8.97
C SER A 86 8.50 -11.40 8.93
N GLU A 87 8.64 -12.22 7.90
CA GLU A 87 9.79 -13.12 7.71
C GLU A 87 11.06 -12.36 7.25
N ARG A 88 10.90 -11.13 6.75
CA ARG A 88 11.96 -10.25 6.24
C ARG A 88 12.47 -9.25 7.29
N LYS A 89 12.00 -9.30 8.52
CA LYS A 89 12.35 -8.35 9.60
C LYS A 89 13.85 -8.05 9.69
N HIS A 90 14.69 -9.09 9.52
CA HIS A 90 16.15 -9.00 9.59
C HIS A 90 16.79 -8.12 8.49
N LEU A 91 16.07 -7.89 7.37
CA LEU A 91 16.58 -7.09 6.25
C LEU A 91 16.43 -5.59 6.46
N TYR A 92 15.44 -5.13 7.24
CA TYR A 92 15.06 -3.71 7.22
C TYR A 92 15.99 -2.82 8.01
N LYS A 93 16.59 -3.34 9.09
CA LYS A 93 17.41 -2.52 9.98
C LYS A 93 18.60 -1.88 9.28
N GLN A 94 19.29 -2.58 8.39
CA GLN A 94 20.43 -2.04 7.65
C GLN A 94 20.04 -0.81 6.79
N TYR A 95 18.82 -0.78 6.24
CA TYR A 95 18.33 0.35 5.46
C TYR A 95 17.94 1.54 6.34
N VAL A 96 17.44 1.26 7.53
CA VAL A 96 17.23 2.31 8.55
C VAL A 96 18.54 2.95 8.96
N ASP A 97 19.54 2.13 9.25
CA ASP A 97 20.88 2.60 9.65
C ASP A 97 21.49 3.46 8.52
N LEU A 98 21.40 3.01 7.27
CA LEU A 98 21.86 3.78 6.10
C LEU A 98 21.16 5.15 5.99
N LEU A 99 19.84 5.23 6.19
CA LEU A 99 19.12 6.51 6.18
C LEU A 99 19.59 7.45 7.30
N ILE A 100 19.92 6.92 8.47
CA ILE A 100 20.46 7.71 9.59
C ILE A 100 21.87 8.20 9.27
N GLU A 101 22.74 7.32 8.79
CA GLU A 101 24.13 7.64 8.41
C GLU A 101 24.20 8.70 7.31
N THR A 102 23.26 8.66 6.38
CA THR A 102 23.17 9.64 5.27
C THR A 102 22.34 10.89 5.61
N ASN A 103 21.95 11.06 6.88
CA ASN A 103 21.13 12.18 7.38
C ASN A 103 19.77 12.32 6.68
N ASN A 104 19.17 11.21 6.22
CA ASN A 104 17.82 11.16 5.67
C ASN A 104 16.77 10.67 6.70
N ALA A 105 17.21 10.24 7.88
CA ALA A 105 16.35 9.84 8.97
C ALA A 105 17.01 10.17 10.32
N TYR A 106 16.23 10.13 11.38
CA TYR A 106 16.68 10.45 12.72
C TYR A 106 15.91 9.67 13.79
N TYR A 107 16.55 9.49 14.97
CA TYR A 107 15.94 8.88 16.14
C TYR A 107 14.97 9.83 16.83
N ALA A 108 13.79 9.35 17.19
CA ALA A 108 12.82 10.07 18.01
C ALA A 108 12.45 9.23 19.25
N PHE A 109 12.59 9.85 20.43
CA PHE A 109 12.40 9.24 21.75
C PHE A 109 11.13 9.74 22.41
N ASP A 110 10.23 10.39 21.65
CA ASP A 110 8.98 10.95 22.17
C ASP A 110 8.09 9.84 22.72
N LYS A 111 7.55 10.07 23.92
CA LYS A 111 6.54 9.20 24.51
C LYS A 111 5.17 9.48 23.89
N ALA A 112 4.33 8.44 23.83
CA ALA A 112 2.97 8.55 23.25
C ALA A 112 2.15 9.67 23.92
N GLU A 113 2.24 9.79 25.26
CA GLU A 113 1.52 10.79 26.04
C GLU A 113 1.93 12.23 25.66
N ALA A 114 3.25 12.45 25.40
CA ALA A 114 3.74 13.76 24.99
C ALA A 114 3.23 14.14 23.59
N LEU A 115 3.19 13.16 22.65
CA LEU A 115 2.63 13.39 21.32
C LEU A 115 1.12 13.64 21.37
N ASP A 116 0.38 12.98 22.25
CA ASP A 116 -1.04 13.20 22.44
C ASP A 116 -1.33 14.58 23.06
N GLU A 117 -0.48 15.05 23.98
CA GLU A 117 -0.58 16.41 24.50
C GLU A 117 -0.34 17.45 23.39
N GLU A 118 0.67 17.25 22.53
CA GLU A 118 0.92 18.14 21.39
C GLU A 118 -0.25 18.14 20.40
N ARG A 119 -0.87 16.99 20.12
CA ARG A 119 -2.09 16.92 19.29
C ARG A 119 -3.23 17.73 19.87
N LYS A 120 -3.52 17.55 21.15
CA LYS A 120 -4.59 18.31 21.87
C LYS A 120 -4.32 19.81 21.87
N ASN A 121 -3.05 20.22 22.09
CA ASN A 121 -2.65 21.63 22.07
C ASN A 121 -2.82 22.29 20.70
N HIS A 122 -2.64 21.54 19.61
CA HIS A 122 -2.88 22.02 18.26
C HIS A 122 -4.37 22.05 17.92
N GLU A 123 -5.12 21.03 18.28
CA GLU A 123 -6.58 20.97 18.10
C GLU A 123 -7.30 22.12 18.83
N ALA A 124 -6.87 22.45 20.06
CA ALA A 124 -7.40 23.59 20.82
C ALA A 124 -7.19 24.92 20.10
N LYS A 125 -6.25 25.01 19.17
CA LYS A 125 -5.97 26.18 18.33
C LYS A 125 -6.57 26.05 16.92
N GLY A 126 -7.42 25.06 16.67
CA GLY A 126 -8.00 24.77 15.36
C GLY A 126 -6.99 24.28 14.31
N LYS A 127 -5.87 23.70 14.74
CA LYS A 127 -4.79 23.20 13.85
C LYS A 127 -4.60 21.69 14.03
N THR A 128 -4.14 21.03 12.98
CA THR A 128 -3.71 19.64 13.06
C THR A 128 -2.22 19.58 13.41
N PHE A 129 -1.86 18.73 14.37
CA PHE A 129 -0.45 18.46 14.67
C PHE A 129 0.13 17.56 13.57
N ILE A 130 1.20 18.01 12.92
CA ILE A 130 1.99 17.25 11.96
C ILE A 130 3.43 17.27 12.46
N TYR A 131 4.02 16.11 12.70
CA TYR A 131 5.44 16.01 13.08
C TYR A 131 6.31 16.29 11.85
N ASN A 132 6.79 17.53 11.71
CA ASN A 132 7.52 17.98 10.53
C ASN A 132 8.53 19.11 10.86
N TRP A 133 9.07 19.74 9.83
CA TRP A 133 10.06 20.82 9.94
C TRP A 133 9.65 21.97 10.84
N HIS A 134 8.35 22.28 10.99
CA HIS A 134 7.87 23.35 11.86
C HIS A 134 8.10 23.09 13.35
N ASN A 135 8.07 21.84 13.76
CA ASN A 135 8.09 21.46 15.17
C ASN A 135 9.15 20.44 15.56
N ARG A 136 9.74 19.68 14.62
CA ARG A 136 10.73 18.62 14.92
C ARG A 136 11.95 19.11 15.76
N THR A 137 12.30 20.40 15.65
CA THR A 137 13.38 21.03 16.42
C THR A 137 12.87 22.04 17.45
N ARG A 138 11.58 22.06 17.75
CA ARG A 138 10.92 23.03 18.64
C ARG A 138 10.04 22.31 19.67
N GLY A 139 9.70 23.05 20.74
CA GLY A 139 8.78 22.56 21.74
C GLY A 139 9.38 21.48 22.64
N ARG A 140 8.58 20.46 22.97
CA ARG A 140 8.94 19.40 23.92
C ARG A 140 9.36 18.08 23.23
N LEU A 141 9.54 18.11 21.91
CA LEU A 141 9.90 16.90 21.17
C LEU A 141 11.31 16.47 21.48
N VAL A 142 11.49 15.16 21.67
CA VAL A 142 12.75 14.55 22.09
C VAL A 142 13.27 13.68 20.96
N ASN A 143 14.24 14.19 20.21
CA ASN A 143 14.81 13.47 19.07
C ASN A 143 16.29 13.82 18.86
N SER A 144 16.97 13.08 17.99
CA SER A 144 18.40 13.24 17.75
C SER A 144 18.79 14.50 16.98
N LEU A 145 17.83 15.29 16.49
CA LEU A 145 18.10 16.59 15.88
C LEU A 145 18.27 17.71 16.93
N VAL A 146 17.75 17.51 18.16
CA VAL A 146 17.81 18.48 19.26
C VAL A 146 18.69 18.02 20.42
N LEU A 147 18.86 16.71 20.61
CA LEU A 147 19.69 16.17 21.66
C LEU A 147 21.18 16.17 21.26
N PRO A 148 22.09 16.43 22.21
CA PRO A 148 23.53 16.21 22.00
C PRO A 148 23.80 14.74 21.62
N LYS A 149 24.75 14.52 20.69
CA LYS A 149 25.09 13.16 20.23
C LYS A 149 25.40 12.20 21.38
N LYS A 150 26.12 12.64 22.41
CA LYS A 150 26.44 11.83 23.58
C LYS A 150 25.19 11.33 24.33
N GLU A 151 24.14 12.15 24.39
CA GLU A 151 22.87 11.77 25.01
C GLU A 151 22.10 10.78 24.16
N VAL A 152 22.07 10.97 22.84
CA VAL A 152 21.47 10.02 21.89
C VAL A 152 22.16 8.66 22.01
N ASP A 153 23.51 8.63 21.98
CA ASP A 153 24.29 7.40 22.09
C ASP A 153 24.00 6.69 23.44
N ALA A 154 23.93 7.46 24.54
CA ALA A 154 23.58 6.92 25.85
C ALA A 154 22.17 6.32 25.91
N LYS A 155 21.19 6.99 25.34
CA LYS A 155 19.81 6.47 25.27
C LYS A 155 19.72 5.16 24.51
N ILE A 156 20.40 5.09 23.35
CA ILE A 156 20.45 3.87 22.54
C ILE A 156 21.15 2.74 23.29
N ALA A 157 22.30 3.03 23.91
CA ALA A 157 23.06 2.05 24.69
C ALA A 157 22.30 1.53 25.92
N ASN A 158 21.47 2.37 26.55
CA ASN A 158 20.61 2.01 27.68
C ASN A 158 19.37 1.20 27.25
N GLY A 159 19.11 1.07 25.94
CA GLY A 159 17.91 0.39 25.44
C GLY A 159 16.63 1.22 25.55
N ASP A 160 16.75 2.57 25.63
CA ASP A 160 15.58 3.44 25.62
C ASP A 160 14.76 3.22 24.34
N ALA A 161 13.44 3.13 24.47
CA ALA A 161 12.57 2.95 23.33
C ALA A 161 12.64 4.16 22.38
N TYR A 162 12.78 3.91 21.10
CA TYR A 162 12.78 4.92 20.05
C TYR A 162 12.04 4.45 18.82
N VAL A 163 11.70 5.42 17.98
CA VAL A 163 11.30 5.18 16.58
C VAL A 163 12.28 5.91 15.67
N VAL A 164 12.38 5.48 14.41
CA VAL A 164 13.12 6.25 13.41
C VAL A 164 12.15 6.94 12.48
N ARG A 165 12.34 8.25 12.29
CA ARG A 165 11.52 9.08 11.41
C ARG A 165 12.31 9.50 10.18
N PHE A 166 11.62 9.57 9.05
CA PHE A 166 12.18 10.18 7.85
C PHE A 166 12.39 11.68 8.08
N LEU A 167 13.50 12.21 7.60
CA LEU A 167 13.79 13.65 7.63
C LEU A 167 13.29 14.26 6.31
N ALA A 168 12.04 14.69 6.29
CA ALA A 168 11.46 15.32 5.09
C ALA A 168 12.22 16.61 4.73
N PRO A 169 12.61 16.81 3.46
CA PRO A 169 13.28 18.02 3.00
C PRO A 169 12.35 19.23 3.11
N GLN A 170 12.95 20.42 3.14
CA GLN A 170 12.23 21.72 3.21
C GLN A 170 12.44 22.50 1.93
N ASP A 171 11.47 23.38 1.63
CA ASP A 171 11.57 24.40 0.58
C ASP A 171 11.85 23.84 -0.81
N GLU A 172 11.40 22.61 -1.05
CA GLU A 172 11.54 21.94 -2.33
C GLU A 172 10.17 21.64 -2.95
N THR A 173 10.13 21.54 -4.26
CA THR A 173 8.99 21.01 -5.01
C THR A 173 9.35 19.68 -5.63
N LEU A 174 8.70 18.62 -5.19
CA LEU A 174 8.85 17.29 -5.75
C LEU A 174 7.95 17.16 -6.97
N ALA A 175 8.55 16.96 -8.14
CA ALA A 175 7.85 16.65 -9.38
C ALA A 175 7.82 15.14 -9.58
N LEU A 176 6.63 14.58 -9.72
CA LEU A 176 6.36 13.14 -9.84
C LEU A 176 5.50 12.90 -11.07
N THR A 177 5.63 11.73 -11.66
CA THR A 177 4.75 11.29 -12.75
C THR A 177 4.07 9.98 -12.33
N ASP A 178 2.77 9.93 -12.53
CA ASP A 178 1.95 8.74 -12.34
C ASP A 178 1.32 8.35 -13.67
N LEU A 179 1.39 7.08 -14.04
CA LEU A 179 0.94 6.60 -15.36
C LEU A 179 -0.55 6.86 -15.62
N ILE A 180 -1.36 6.98 -14.57
CA ILE A 180 -2.81 7.24 -14.66
C ILE A 180 -3.11 8.69 -14.33
N ARG A 181 -2.54 9.23 -13.25
CA ARG A 181 -2.85 10.59 -12.76
C ARG A 181 -2.12 11.69 -13.53
N GLY A 182 -1.03 11.35 -14.20
CA GLY A 182 -0.15 12.30 -14.89
C GLY A 182 0.80 12.99 -13.93
N ASP A 183 1.21 14.20 -14.27
CA ASP A 183 2.18 14.97 -13.49
C ASP A 183 1.58 15.51 -12.19
N ILE A 184 2.32 15.31 -11.10
CA ILE A 184 1.94 15.69 -9.74
C ILE A 184 3.08 16.52 -9.15
N LYS A 185 2.74 17.67 -8.58
CA LYS A 185 3.70 18.53 -7.88
C LYS A 185 3.32 18.59 -6.40
N ILE A 186 4.29 18.35 -5.53
CA ILE A 186 4.10 18.32 -4.08
C ILE A 186 5.12 19.26 -3.43
N ASP A 187 4.63 20.20 -2.63
CA ASP A 187 5.46 21.03 -1.76
C ASP A 187 5.92 20.18 -0.56
N THR A 188 7.24 19.97 -0.42
CA THR A 188 7.81 19.16 0.65
C THR A 188 7.51 19.71 2.04
N ASN A 189 7.25 21.02 2.17
CA ASN A 189 6.83 21.65 3.43
C ASN A 189 5.51 21.09 3.99
N THR A 190 4.70 20.45 3.16
CA THR A 190 3.44 19.81 3.58
C THR A 190 3.62 18.40 4.12
N LEU A 191 4.82 17.83 3.97
CA LEU A 191 5.08 16.44 4.35
C LEU A 191 5.29 16.28 5.86
N ASP A 192 4.94 15.11 6.36
CA ASP A 192 5.14 14.64 7.72
C ASP A 192 6.43 13.81 7.77
N ASP A 193 7.24 14.00 8.80
CA ASP A 193 8.37 13.13 9.13
C ASP A 193 7.84 11.77 9.60
N LYS A 194 7.37 10.95 8.67
CA LYS A 194 6.75 9.65 8.95
C LYS A 194 7.69 8.74 9.72
N VAL A 195 7.12 7.98 10.65
CA VAL A 195 7.83 6.87 11.28
C VAL A 195 8.13 5.81 10.21
N LEU A 196 9.40 5.45 10.08
CA LEU A 196 9.86 4.40 9.18
C LEU A 196 10.11 3.08 9.91
N PHE A 197 10.57 3.16 11.16
CA PHE A 197 10.91 2.00 11.96
C PHE A 197 10.39 2.16 13.39
N LYS A 198 9.71 1.12 13.86
CA LYS A 198 9.01 1.09 15.15
C LYS A 198 9.92 0.60 16.27
N SER A 199 9.55 0.90 17.52
CA SER A 199 10.30 0.47 18.71
C SER A 199 10.30 -1.07 18.93
N ASP A 200 9.38 -1.80 18.28
CA ASP A 200 9.35 -3.27 18.29
C ASP A 200 10.34 -3.90 17.30
N GLY A 201 11.09 -3.08 16.56
CA GLY A 201 12.05 -3.52 15.56
C GLY A 201 11.42 -3.93 14.22
N MET A 202 10.17 -3.55 13.99
CA MET A 202 9.50 -3.73 12.70
C MET A 202 9.47 -2.40 11.91
N PRO A 203 9.62 -2.46 10.59
CA PRO A 203 9.39 -1.28 9.75
C PRO A 203 7.91 -0.90 9.76
N THR A 204 7.63 0.34 9.39
CA THR A 204 6.28 0.70 8.94
C THR A 204 6.10 0.30 7.48
N TYR A 205 4.86 0.33 7.02
CA TYR A 205 4.49 0.12 5.62
C TYR A 205 5.41 0.86 4.65
N HIS A 206 5.69 2.14 4.91
CA HIS A 206 6.46 2.97 3.97
C HIS A 206 7.87 2.45 3.70
N LEU A 207 8.61 2.10 4.74
CA LEU A 207 9.96 1.57 4.58
C LEU A 207 9.92 0.17 3.98
N ALA A 208 9.09 -0.71 4.52
CA ALA A 208 8.98 -2.10 4.07
C ALA A 208 8.60 -2.17 2.58
N ASN A 209 7.62 -1.39 2.15
CA ASN A 209 7.16 -1.35 0.77
C ASN A 209 8.29 -0.95 -0.19
N VAL A 210 9.01 0.14 0.09
CA VAL A 210 10.09 0.64 -0.78
C VAL A 210 11.26 -0.33 -0.83
N VAL A 211 11.69 -0.85 0.32
CA VAL A 211 12.81 -1.81 0.40
C VAL A 211 12.48 -3.10 -0.34
N ASP A 212 11.28 -3.63 -0.15
CA ASP A 212 10.86 -4.88 -0.79
C ASP A 212 10.61 -4.71 -2.29
N ASP A 213 10.02 -3.62 -2.73
CA ASP A 213 9.86 -3.31 -4.15
C ASP A 213 11.23 -3.25 -4.85
N TYR A 214 12.24 -2.63 -4.22
CA TYR A 214 13.61 -2.60 -4.74
C TYR A 214 14.26 -3.98 -4.76
N LEU A 215 14.21 -4.73 -3.64
CA LEU A 215 14.84 -6.05 -3.53
C LEU A 215 14.19 -7.10 -4.44
N MET A 216 12.86 -7.01 -4.62
CA MET A 216 12.10 -7.89 -5.51
C MET A 216 12.10 -7.42 -6.97
N LYS A 217 12.84 -6.33 -7.28
CA LYS A 217 12.98 -5.79 -8.64
C LYS A 217 11.64 -5.41 -9.27
N ILE A 218 10.74 -4.86 -8.49
CA ILE A 218 9.45 -4.38 -8.98
C ILE A 218 9.69 -3.18 -9.90
N THR A 219 9.13 -3.26 -11.10
CA THR A 219 9.26 -2.21 -12.13
C THR A 219 8.06 -1.26 -12.18
N HIS A 220 6.88 -1.75 -11.79
CA HIS A 220 5.65 -0.98 -11.79
C HIS A 220 4.86 -1.24 -10.50
N VAL A 221 4.43 -0.16 -9.86
CA VAL A 221 3.62 -0.17 -8.65
C VAL A 221 2.20 0.24 -9.02
N ILE A 222 1.35 -0.74 -9.32
CA ILE A 222 -0.07 -0.55 -9.63
C ILE A 222 -0.86 -0.80 -8.34
N ARG A 223 -1.52 0.24 -7.78
CA ARG A 223 -2.24 0.17 -6.50
C ARG A 223 -3.40 1.16 -6.43
N GLY A 224 -4.27 1.06 -5.44
CA GLY A 224 -5.38 1.98 -5.25
C GLY A 224 -4.94 3.42 -4.94
N GLU A 225 -5.74 4.40 -5.36
CA GLU A 225 -5.45 5.84 -5.17
C GLU A 225 -5.46 6.29 -3.71
N GLU A 226 -5.98 5.49 -2.79
CA GLU A 226 -5.85 5.72 -1.36
C GLU A 226 -4.39 5.80 -0.90
N TRP A 227 -3.46 5.24 -1.67
CA TRP A 227 -2.02 5.29 -1.44
C TRP A 227 -1.30 6.44 -2.14
N LEU A 228 -2.02 7.24 -2.93
CA LEU A 228 -1.44 8.41 -3.61
C LEU A 228 -0.76 9.40 -2.65
N PRO A 229 -1.28 9.68 -1.42
CA PRO A 229 -0.58 10.51 -0.45
C PRO A 229 0.79 9.98 -0.01
N SER A 230 1.05 8.67 -0.18
CA SER A 230 2.33 8.06 0.17
C SER A 230 3.38 8.17 -0.95
N LEU A 231 2.99 8.57 -2.16
CA LEU A 231 3.86 8.61 -3.33
C LEU A 231 5.08 9.52 -3.10
N ALA A 232 4.87 10.71 -2.52
CA ALA A 232 5.95 11.65 -2.22
C ALA A 232 7.01 11.03 -1.29
N LEU A 233 6.58 10.43 -0.18
CA LEU A 233 7.50 9.80 0.75
C LEU A 233 8.22 8.61 0.11
N HIS A 234 7.53 7.79 -0.67
CA HIS A 234 8.17 6.66 -1.35
C HIS A 234 9.23 7.14 -2.34
N GLN A 235 8.93 8.14 -3.16
CA GLN A 235 9.94 8.72 -4.07
C GLN A 235 11.15 9.29 -3.31
N LEU A 236 10.91 10.00 -2.21
CA LEU A 236 11.98 10.54 -1.37
C LEU A 236 12.83 9.43 -0.74
N LEU A 237 12.24 8.29 -0.38
CA LEU A 237 12.99 7.12 0.10
C LEU A 237 13.86 6.52 -1.02
N TYR A 238 13.34 6.35 -2.23
CA TYR A 238 14.15 5.92 -3.37
C TYR A 238 15.32 6.86 -3.62
N ASN A 239 15.08 8.18 -3.60
CA ASN A 239 16.12 9.19 -3.75
C ASN A 239 17.18 9.10 -2.63
N ALA A 240 16.74 8.95 -1.37
CA ALA A 240 17.63 8.86 -0.21
C ALA A 240 18.52 7.60 -0.24
N PHE A 241 18.02 6.51 -0.82
CA PHE A 241 18.81 5.30 -1.04
C PHE A 241 19.67 5.35 -2.30
N GLY A 242 19.49 6.36 -3.17
CA GLY A 242 20.14 6.40 -4.49
C GLY A 242 19.63 5.32 -5.45
N TRP A 243 18.39 4.87 -5.28
CA TRP A 243 17.75 3.85 -6.11
C TRP A 243 16.86 4.49 -7.18
N GLU A 244 16.78 3.81 -8.32
CA GLU A 244 15.77 4.12 -9.32
C GLU A 244 14.39 3.66 -8.82
N ALA A 245 13.42 4.56 -8.84
CA ALA A 245 12.05 4.26 -8.44
C ALA A 245 11.32 3.48 -9.53
N PRO A 246 10.39 2.58 -9.19
CA PRO A 246 9.49 1.97 -10.15
C PRO A 246 8.54 3.01 -10.75
N GLU A 247 7.91 2.70 -11.87
CA GLU A 247 6.78 3.49 -12.38
C GLU A 247 5.55 3.29 -11.49
N PHE A 248 4.82 4.38 -11.22
CA PHE A 248 3.64 4.34 -10.36
C PHE A 248 2.36 4.51 -11.15
N ALA A 249 1.33 3.74 -10.79
CA ALA A 249 -0.01 3.83 -11.35
C ALA A 249 -1.05 3.72 -10.23
N HIS A 250 -1.75 4.82 -9.95
CA HIS A 250 -2.77 4.85 -8.90
C HIS A 250 -4.18 4.71 -9.48
N LEU A 251 -4.76 3.52 -9.27
CA LEU A 251 -6.09 3.13 -9.74
C LEU A 251 -7.19 3.94 -9.04
N PRO A 252 -8.26 4.34 -9.76
CA PRO A 252 -9.38 5.03 -9.15
C PRO A 252 -10.10 4.16 -8.12
N LEU A 253 -10.75 4.79 -7.13
CA LEU A 253 -11.60 4.08 -6.18
C LEU A 253 -12.81 3.43 -6.87
N ILE A 254 -13.25 2.28 -6.35
CA ILE A 254 -14.61 1.81 -6.57
C ILE A 254 -15.50 2.57 -5.59
N LEU A 255 -16.41 3.36 -6.12
CA LEU A 255 -17.33 4.17 -5.34
C LEU A 255 -18.61 3.39 -5.04
N LYS A 256 -19.23 3.65 -3.92
CA LYS A 256 -20.53 3.07 -3.57
C LYS A 256 -21.63 3.50 -4.55
N PRO A 257 -22.72 2.71 -4.69
CA PRO A 257 -23.81 2.98 -5.64
C PRO A 257 -24.42 4.37 -5.47
N THR A 258 -24.59 4.79 -4.21
CA THR A 258 -25.23 6.07 -3.88
C THR A 258 -24.37 6.91 -2.95
N GLY A 259 -24.43 8.22 -3.12
CA GLY A 259 -23.68 9.18 -2.30
C GLY A 259 -22.19 9.27 -2.69
N LYS A 260 -21.35 9.67 -1.74
CA LYS A 260 -19.90 9.87 -1.91
C LYS A 260 -19.11 8.84 -1.10
N GLY A 261 -17.93 8.45 -1.59
CA GLY A 261 -16.95 7.63 -0.89
C GLY A 261 -16.76 6.24 -1.46
N LYS A 262 -15.74 5.56 -0.96
CA LYS A 262 -15.32 4.21 -1.37
C LYS A 262 -16.37 3.17 -0.98
N LEU A 263 -16.59 2.19 -1.85
CA LEU A 263 -17.40 1.00 -1.56
C LEU A 263 -16.82 0.24 -0.36
N SER A 264 -17.68 -0.16 0.55
CA SER A 264 -17.32 -0.87 1.78
C SER A 264 -18.22 -2.09 2.03
N LYS A 265 -17.79 -2.98 2.93
CA LYS A 265 -18.62 -4.11 3.41
C LYS A 265 -20.01 -3.64 3.87
N ARG A 266 -20.09 -2.54 4.61
CA ARG A 266 -21.37 -2.02 5.13
C ARG A 266 -22.34 -1.62 4.02
N ASP A 267 -21.82 -1.19 2.86
CA ASP A 267 -22.65 -0.85 1.71
C ASP A 267 -23.25 -2.12 1.10
N GLY A 268 -22.46 -3.19 0.96
CA GLY A 268 -22.94 -4.49 0.51
C GLY A 268 -24.00 -5.09 1.45
N ASP A 269 -23.71 -5.12 2.75
CA ASP A 269 -24.64 -5.62 3.78
C ASP A 269 -25.98 -4.85 3.75
N LYS A 270 -25.91 -3.52 3.60
CA LYS A 270 -27.09 -2.64 3.58
C LYS A 270 -27.93 -2.80 2.29
N LEU A 271 -27.29 -3.00 1.17
CA LEU A 271 -27.94 -3.02 -0.15
C LEU A 271 -28.16 -4.43 -0.71
N GLY A 272 -27.67 -5.46 0.01
CA GLY A 272 -27.97 -6.86 -0.29
C GLY A 272 -27.12 -7.48 -1.42
N PHE A 273 -25.94 -6.92 -1.71
CA PHE A 273 -25.04 -7.50 -2.71
C PHE A 273 -23.68 -7.89 -2.10
N PRO A 274 -22.99 -8.92 -2.65
CA PRO A 274 -21.68 -9.33 -2.16
C PRO A 274 -20.61 -8.27 -2.47
N VAL A 275 -19.63 -8.16 -1.60
CA VAL A 275 -18.42 -7.36 -1.83
C VAL A 275 -17.14 -8.18 -1.67
N PHE A 276 -17.30 -9.49 -1.52
CA PHE A 276 -16.21 -10.46 -1.38
C PHE A 276 -16.33 -11.54 -2.45
N PRO A 277 -15.21 -12.08 -2.96
CA PRO A 277 -15.24 -13.19 -3.92
C PRO A 277 -15.89 -14.45 -3.37
N LEU A 278 -15.53 -14.82 -2.14
CA LEU A 278 -15.97 -16.02 -1.44
C LEU A 278 -16.65 -15.67 -0.11
N ASN A 279 -17.41 -16.60 0.46
CA ASN A 279 -17.90 -16.45 1.82
C ASN A 279 -16.73 -16.23 2.79
N TRP A 280 -16.96 -15.36 3.78
CA TRP A 280 -16.04 -15.12 4.88
C TRP A 280 -16.73 -15.29 6.20
N GLU A 281 -16.24 -16.19 7.03
CA GLU A 281 -16.62 -16.29 8.44
C GLU A 281 -15.61 -15.52 9.29
N ASP A 282 -16.08 -14.48 9.96
CA ASP A 282 -15.22 -13.64 10.79
C ASP A 282 -14.83 -14.38 12.07
N PRO A 283 -13.54 -14.66 12.31
CA PRO A 283 -13.10 -15.48 13.44
C PRO A 283 -13.36 -14.82 14.82
N SER A 284 -13.60 -13.50 14.84
CA SER A 284 -13.86 -12.77 16.08
C SER A 284 -15.34 -12.72 16.46
N SER A 285 -16.23 -12.78 15.49
CA SER A 285 -17.68 -12.61 15.69
C SER A 285 -18.53 -13.79 15.21
N ASN A 286 -17.94 -14.76 14.50
CA ASN A 286 -18.61 -15.86 13.79
C ASN A 286 -19.68 -15.37 12.80
N SER A 287 -19.62 -14.10 12.39
CA SER A 287 -20.54 -13.56 11.40
C SER A 287 -20.11 -13.97 9.99
N VAL A 288 -21.06 -14.44 9.19
CA VAL A 288 -20.78 -14.84 7.80
C VAL A 288 -21.12 -13.68 6.86
N SER A 289 -20.14 -13.30 6.03
CA SER A 289 -20.34 -12.38 4.90
C SER A 289 -20.42 -13.20 3.62
N LYS A 290 -21.49 -12.99 2.83
CA LYS A 290 -21.74 -13.74 1.61
C LYS A 290 -20.76 -13.35 0.50
N GLY A 291 -20.24 -14.33 -0.24
CA GLY A 291 -19.40 -14.15 -1.41
C GLY A 291 -20.16 -14.21 -2.73
N TYR A 292 -19.53 -13.72 -3.81
CA TYR A 292 -20.05 -13.84 -5.16
C TYR A 292 -20.24 -15.29 -5.58
N LYS A 293 -19.24 -16.15 -5.31
CA LYS A 293 -19.29 -17.59 -5.63
C LYS A 293 -20.51 -18.27 -5.04
N GLU A 294 -20.75 -18.12 -3.75
CA GLU A 294 -21.87 -18.76 -3.05
C GLU A 294 -23.21 -18.06 -3.31
N SER A 295 -23.15 -16.86 -3.89
CA SER A 295 -24.35 -16.18 -4.42
C SER A 295 -24.71 -16.64 -5.83
N GLY A 296 -23.93 -17.57 -6.44
CA GLY A 296 -24.22 -18.17 -7.73
C GLY A 296 -23.63 -17.42 -8.94
N TYR A 297 -22.72 -16.47 -8.73
CA TYR A 297 -22.03 -15.79 -9.81
C TYR A 297 -20.86 -16.64 -10.35
N PHE A 298 -20.65 -16.63 -11.65
CA PHE A 298 -19.49 -17.20 -12.30
C PHE A 298 -18.28 -16.28 -12.16
N SER A 299 -17.10 -16.86 -11.96
CA SER A 299 -15.86 -16.08 -11.80
C SER A 299 -15.56 -15.19 -13.00
N GLU A 300 -15.77 -15.70 -14.21
CA GLU A 300 -15.56 -14.98 -15.46
C GLU A 300 -16.44 -13.73 -15.56
N ALA A 301 -17.69 -13.83 -15.13
CA ALA A 301 -18.61 -12.68 -15.10
C ALA A 301 -18.15 -11.62 -14.09
N VAL A 302 -17.68 -12.05 -12.90
CA VAL A 302 -17.16 -11.15 -11.87
C VAL A 302 -15.87 -10.48 -12.35
N ILE A 303 -14.97 -11.19 -12.99
CA ILE A 303 -13.71 -10.66 -13.53
C ILE A 303 -14.00 -9.66 -14.66
N ASN A 304 -14.85 -10.00 -15.61
CA ASN A 304 -15.26 -9.07 -16.67
C ASN A 304 -15.86 -7.79 -16.10
N PHE A 305 -16.80 -7.92 -15.16
CA PHE A 305 -17.40 -6.78 -14.47
C PHE A 305 -16.34 -5.90 -13.74
N LEU A 306 -15.41 -6.52 -13.00
CA LEU A 306 -14.36 -5.80 -12.28
C LEU A 306 -13.39 -5.09 -13.22
N ALA A 307 -13.12 -5.65 -14.41
CA ALA A 307 -12.28 -5.01 -15.40
C ALA A 307 -12.86 -3.66 -15.86
N PHE A 308 -14.18 -3.58 -16.06
CA PHE A 308 -14.85 -2.34 -16.46
C PHE A 308 -15.01 -1.31 -15.34
N LEU A 309 -14.72 -1.66 -14.09
CA LEU A 309 -14.74 -0.69 -12.99
C LEU A 309 -13.51 0.23 -13.00
N GLY A 310 -13.54 1.20 -13.89
CA GLY A 310 -12.50 2.23 -14.03
C GLY A 310 -11.54 2.01 -15.20
N TRP A 311 -11.80 1.07 -16.08
CA TRP A 311 -11.11 0.87 -17.34
C TRP A 311 -12.11 0.68 -18.46
N ASN A 312 -11.74 1.04 -19.70
CA ASN A 312 -12.54 0.83 -20.89
C ASN A 312 -11.61 0.57 -22.09
N PRO A 313 -11.85 -0.48 -22.90
CA PRO A 313 -11.01 -0.82 -24.06
C PRO A 313 -11.14 0.19 -25.21
N GLY A 314 -12.14 1.04 -25.21
CA GLY A 314 -12.43 1.97 -26.31
C GLY A 314 -13.13 1.32 -27.51
N THR A 315 -13.68 0.12 -27.32
CA THR A 315 -14.48 -0.62 -28.33
C THR A 315 -15.91 -0.78 -27.84
N GLU A 316 -16.80 -1.33 -28.69
CA GLU A 316 -18.20 -1.65 -28.33
C GLU A 316 -18.32 -3.05 -27.66
N GLN A 317 -17.21 -3.80 -27.53
CA GLN A 317 -17.21 -5.09 -26.87
C GLN A 317 -17.36 -4.90 -25.35
N GLU A 318 -18.34 -5.60 -24.76
CA GLU A 318 -18.64 -5.54 -23.32
C GLU A 318 -18.31 -6.85 -22.59
N ILE A 319 -18.22 -7.96 -23.32
CA ILE A 319 -17.92 -9.29 -22.76
C ILE A 319 -16.57 -9.74 -23.29
N PHE A 320 -15.68 -10.01 -22.38
CA PHE A 320 -14.30 -10.48 -22.63
C PHE A 320 -14.05 -11.74 -21.81
N ASP A 321 -13.40 -12.71 -22.39
CA ASP A 321 -12.72 -13.71 -21.61
C ASP A 321 -11.37 -13.16 -21.05
N LEU A 322 -10.67 -13.96 -20.25
CA LEU A 322 -9.46 -13.49 -19.60
C LEU A 322 -8.32 -13.22 -20.60
N GLU A 323 -8.20 -14.01 -21.67
CA GLU A 323 -7.19 -13.84 -22.73
C GLU A 323 -7.46 -12.55 -23.52
N GLU A 324 -8.71 -12.32 -23.89
CA GLU A 324 -9.13 -11.09 -24.55
C GLU A 324 -8.89 -9.86 -23.64
N LEU A 325 -9.14 -9.96 -22.32
CA LEU A 325 -8.82 -8.91 -21.36
C LEU A 325 -7.32 -8.62 -21.31
N ILE A 326 -6.47 -9.65 -21.32
CA ILE A 326 -5.01 -9.49 -21.35
C ILE A 326 -4.58 -8.73 -22.61
N GLU A 327 -5.11 -9.10 -23.78
CA GLU A 327 -4.79 -8.45 -25.04
C GLU A 327 -5.27 -7.00 -25.10
N ALA A 328 -6.47 -6.72 -24.61
CA ALA A 328 -7.09 -5.39 -24.66
C ALA A 328 -6.53 -4.42 -23.62
N PHE A 329 -6.10 -4.91 -22.46
CA PHE A 329 -5.77 -4.08 -21.31
C PHE A 329 -4.64 -3.08 -21.58
N ASP A 330 -4.88 -1.80 -21.26
CA ASP A 330 -3.86 -0.74 -21.28
C ASP A 330 -4.05 0.18 -20.08
N LEU A 331 -3.00 0.41 -19.29
CA LEU A 331 -3.02 1.35 -18.16
C LEU A 331 -3.40 2.77 -18.56
N LYS A 332 -3.09 3.18 -19.79
CA LYS A 332 -3.46 4.51 -20.32
C LYS A 332 -4.97 4.67 -20.50
N SER A 333 -5.69 3.57 -20.65
CA SER A 333 -7.15 3.54 -20.74
C SER A 333 -7.87 3.47 -19.39
N VAL A 334 -7.10 3.43 -18.30
CA VAL A 334 -7.67 3.51 -16.95
C VAL A 334 -8.10 4.94 -16.65
N HIS A 335 -9.34 5.09 -16.21
CA HIS A 335 -9.92 6.40 -15.92
C HIS A 335 -9.32 7.02 -14.66
N LYS A 336 -9.24 8.36 -14.62
CA LYS A 336 -8.82 9.09 -13.41
C LYS A 336 -9.93 9.18 -12.36
N ALA A 337 -11.18 9.22 -12.80
CA ALA A 337 -12.34 9.32 -11.91
C ALA A 337 -12.70 7.97 -11.29
N GLY A 338 -13.18 8.00 -10.05
CA GLY A 338 -13.69 6.81 -9.39
C GLY A 338 -14.84 6.16 -10.15
N ALA A 339 -14.81 4.83 -10.27
CA ALA A 339 -15.87 4.05 -10.91
C ALA A 339 -17.01 3.78 -9.91
N ARG A 340 -18.22 4.15 -10.28
CA ARG A 340 -19.40 3.87 -9.44
C ARG A 340 -19.80 2.41 -9.62
N PHE A 341 -19.89 1.70 -8.53
CA PHE A 341 -20.43 0.34 -8.50
C PHE A 341 -21.94 0.40 -8.73
N ASP A 342 -22.43 -0.34 -9.72
CA ASP A 342 -23.85 -0.55 -9.99
C ASP A 342 -24.16 -2.03 -9.81
N PRO A 343 -24.97 -2.42 -8.82
CA PRO A 343 -25.27 -3.82 -8.56
C PRO A 343 -26.42 -4.38 -9.42
N ASP A 344 -27.18 -3.52 -10.17
CA ASP A 344 -28.38 -3.89 -10.94
C ASP A 344 -28.06 -4.35 -12.36
#